data_dd799b8c8052fb7997945868cb0c07fd
#
_entry.id   dd799b8c8052fb7997945868cb0c07fd
#
_cell.length_a   1.000
_cell.length_b   1.000
_cell.length_c   1.000
_cell.angle_alpha   90.00
_cell.angle_beta   90.00
_cell.angle_gamma   90.00
#
_symmetry.space_group_name_H-M   'P 1'
#
loop_
_entity.id
_entity.type
_entity.pdbx_description
1 polymer ?
#
loop_
_entity_poly.entity_id
_entity_poly.type
_entity_poly.pdbx_seq_one_letter_code
_entity_poly.pdbx_strand_id
1 'polypeptide(L)'
;MKVRTNSILMIRPYDFGYNEETAMDNYYQKLIPNTSLQALREFDQMVDKLRSNGINTHVFLDDNINHTPDSVFPNNWISLHQSGDICLFPMLARNRRLERKSEVFSFLNLNGFKIENIIDYSYHELENIFLEGTGSMILDRKNKIAYCSLSKRSNQKLFNQFCKDFKFDPIAFSSFQTYNNKRVPIYHTNVMMCIAVDYVIIC
;
A
#
# COMPACT_ATOMS: atom_id res chain seq x y z
N MET A 1 25.39 2.01 1.95
CA MET A 1 24.19 1.18 2.07
C MET A 1 23.23 1.58 0.94
N LYS A 2 22.77 0.64 0.08
CA LYS A 2 21.80 0.98 -0.97
C LYS A 2 20.46 1.33 -0.29
N VAL A 3 20.02 2.57 -0.36
CA VAL A 3 18.74 3.05 0.18
C VAL A 3 17.59 2.79 -0.80
N ARG A 4 17.91 2.42 -2.05
CA ARG A 4 16.95 2.18 -3.14
C ARG A 4 16.97 0.71 -3.53
N THR A 5 15.80 0.17 -3.78
CA THR A 5 15.65 -1.08 -4.52
C THR A 5 15.35 -0.78 -5.98
N ASN A 6 15.78 -1.66 -6.86
CA ASN A 6 15.33 -1.70 -8.26
C ASN A 6 14.38 -2.88 -8.49
N SER A 7 13.89 -3.49 -7.43
CA SER A 7 12.98 -4.64 -7.48
C SER A 7 11.69 -4.29 -6.74
N ILE A 8 10.54 -4.50 -7.38
CA ILE A 8 9.22 -4.20 -6.84
C ILE A 8 8.27 -5.38 -7.03
N LEU A 9 7.45 -5.63 -6.01
CA LEU A 9 6.29 -6.50 -6.11
C LEU A 9 5.13 -5.72 -6.71
N MET A 10 4.48 -6.30 -7.70
CA MET A 10 3.25 -5.80 -8.30
C MET A 10 2.21 -6.92 -8.34
N ILE A 11 0.96 -6.61 -8.10
CA ILE A 11 -0.15 -7.55 -8.21
C ILE A 11 -0.95 -7.20 -9.46
N ARG A 12 -0.98 -8.10 -10.43
CA ARG A 12 -1.83 -7.94 -11.62
C ARG A 12 -3.25 -8.31 -11.23
N PRO A 13 -4.18 -7.34 -11.21
CA PRO A 13 -5.52 -7.59 -10.70
C PRO A 13 -6.27 -8.57 -11.61
N TYR A 14 -7.11 -9.41 -11.02
CA TYR A 14 -8.05 -10.24 -11.78
C TYR A 14 -9.27 -9.43 -12.20
N ASP A 15 -9.88 -8.72 -11.26
CA ASP A 15 -11.12 -7.97 -11.45
C ASP A 15 -11.03 -6.57 -10.80
N PHE A 16 -10.30 -5.67 -11.46
CA PHE A 16 -10.22 -4.28 -11.02
C PHE A 16 -11.54 -3.56 -11.25
N GLY A 17 -12.04 -2.86 -10.24
CA GLY A 17 -13.30 -2.16 -10.36
C GLY A 17 -13.60 -1.20 -9.20
N TYR A 18 -14.82 -0.67 -9.20
CA TYR A 18 -15.31 0.15 -8.11
C TYR A 18 -15.46 -0.71 -6.85
N ASN A 19 -14.87 -0.26 -5.76
CA ASN A 19 -14.93 -0.95 -4.47
C ASN A 19 -15.87 -0.19 -3.52
N GLU A 20 -17.08 -0.71 -3.31
CA GLU A 20 -18.09 -0.11 -2.46
C GLU A 20 -17.61 0.07 -1.01
N GLU A 21 -16.82 -0.88 -0.49
CA GLU A 21 -16.32 -0.80 0.89
C GLU A 21 -15.30 0.33 1.09
N THR A 22 -14.53 0.68 0.06
CA THR A 22 -13.53 1.75 0.12
C THR A 22 -14.05 3.10 -0.35
N ALA A 23 -15.15 3.12 -1.10
CA ALA A 23 -15.74 4.34 -1.64
C ALA A 23 -16.29 5.29 -0.56
N MET A 24 -16.56 4.80 0.65
CA MET A 24 -17.10 5.61 1.75
C MET A 24 -16.20 6.76 2.19
N ASP A 25 -14.88 6.66 1.98
CA ASP A 25 -13.88 7.68 2.32
C ASP A 25 -12.88 7.95 1.20
N ASN A 26 -12.86 7.12 0.14
CA ASN A 26 -12.09 7.34 -1.07
C ASN A 26 -12.91 8.09 -2.12
N TYR A 27 -12.93 9.40 -2.03
CA TYR A 27 -13.68 10.28 -2.94
C TYR A 27 -13.12 10.37 -4.35
N TYR A 28 -11.98 9.73 -4.63
CA TYR A 28 -11.36 9.68 -5.96
C TYR A 28 -11.94 8.57 -6.84
N GLN A 29 -12.60 7.57 -6.24
CA GLN A 29 -13.22 6.50 -7.00
C GLN A 29 -14.42 7.00 -7.81
N LYS A 30 -14.56 6.46 -9.03
CA LYS A 30 -15.71 6.69 -9.90
C LYS A 30 -16.23 5.35 -10.38
N LEU A 31 -17.54 5.19 -10.34
CA LEU A 31 -18.19 4.01 -10.95
C LEU A 31 -18.18 4.17 -12.46
N ILE A 32 -17.27 3.48 -13.14
CA ILE A 32 -17.16 3.47 -14.59
C ILE A 32 -17.35 2.02 -15.05
N PRO A 33 -18.32 1.73 -15.94
CA PRO A 33 -18.52 0.38 -16.46
C PRO A 33 -17.30 -0.13 -17.25
N ASN A 34 -17.05 -1.43 -17.23
CA ASN A 34 -16.02 -2.11 -18.04
C ASN A 34 -14.59 -1.63 -17.83
N THR A 35 -14.24 -1.19 -16.62
CA THR A 35 -12.89 -0.70 -16.31
C THR A 35 -11.83 -1.80 -16.21
N SER A 36 -12.21 -3.05 -15.93
CA SER A 36 -11.27 -4.14 -15.65
C SER A 36 -10.31 -4.38 -16.82
N LEU A 37 -10.81 -4.51 -18.05
CA LEU A 37 -9.95 -4.72 -19.24
C LEU A 37 -9.02 -3.54 -19.53
N GLN A 38 -9.48 -2.32 -19.28
CA GLN A 38 -8.65 -1.14 -19.44
C GLN A 38 -7.55 -1.11 -18.37
N ALA A 39 -7.90 -1.36 -17.13
CA ALA A 39 -6.95 -1.42 -16.01
C ALA A 39 -5.87 -2.48 -16.24
N LEU A 40 -6.22 -3.66 -16.77
CA LEU A 40 -5.27 -4.70 -17.12
C LEU A 40 -4.28 -4.23 -18.20
N ARG A 41 -4.75 -3.57 -19.24
CA ARG A 41 -3.88 -3.02 -20.29
C ARG A 41 -2.93 -1.94 -19.74
N GLU A 42 -3.44 -1.04 -18.92
CA GLU A 42 -2.65 0.03 -18.30
C GLU A 42 -1.61 -0.56 -17.32
N PHE A 43 -1.99 -1.59 -16.57
CA PHE A 43 -1.08 -2.32 -15.70
C PHE A 43 0.06 -2.96 -16.49
N ASP A 44 -0.26 -3.71 -17.55
CA ASP A 44 0.73 -4.39 -18.38
C ASP A 44 1.69 -3.37 -19.05
N GLN A 45 1.17 -2.25 -19.56
CA GLN A 45 1.98 -1.15 -20.10
C GLN A 45 2.89 -0.51 -19.04
N MET A 46 2.42 -0.36 -17.79
CA MET A 46 3.24 0.16 -16.69
C MET A 46 4.37 -0.80 -16.36
N VAL A 47 4.09 -2.12 -16.29
CA VAL A 47 5.11 -3.15 -16.08
C VAL A 47 6.18 -3.08 -17.17
N ASP A 48 5.79 -3.01 -18.44
CA ASP A 48 6.73 -2.92 -19.57
C ASP A 48 7.58 -1.66 -19.48
N LYS A 49 6.97 -0.52 -19.14
CA LYS A 49 7.68 0.75 -18.98
C LYS A 49 8.67 0.70 -17.82
N LEU A 50 8.33 0.08 -16.70
CA LEU A 50 9.24 -0.11 -15.57
C LEU A 50 10.42 -1.00 -15.95
N ARG A 51 10.16 -2.13 -16.62
CA ARG A 51 11.19 -3.06 -17.09
C ARG A 51 12.15 -2.44 -18.08
N SER A 52 11.63 -1.67 -19.04
CA SER A 52 12.46 -0.94 -20.03
C SER A 52 13.35 0.13 -19.38
N ASN A 53 13.03 0.57 -18.18
CA ASN A 53 13.85 1.49 -17.36
C ASN A 53 14.71 0.79 -16.30
N GLY A 54 14.93 -0.53 -16.40
CA GLY A 54 15.82 -1.28 -15.53
C GLY A 54 15.25 -1.62 -14.14
N ILE A 55 13.92 -1.54 -13.99
CA ILE A 55 13.26 -1.96 -12.75
C ILE A 55 12.84 -3.43 -12.86
N ASN A 56 13.27 -4.26 -11.93
CA ASN A 56 12.81 -5.64 -11.82
C ASN A 56 11.40 -5.67 -11.24
N THR A 57 10.42 -6.00 -12.06
CA THR A 57 9.03 -6.13 -11.63
C THR A 57 8.69 -7.60 -11.42
N HIS A 58 8.38 -7.96 -10.19
CA HIS A 58 7.89 -9.27 -9.80
C HIS A 58 6.37 -9.22 -9.77
N VAL A 59 5.72 -9.74 -10.82
CA VAL A 59 4.28 -9.65 -11.02
C VAL A 59 3.61 -10.93 -10.51
N PHE A 60 2.89 -10.81 -9.41
CA PHE A 60 2.00 -11.86 -8.91
C PHE A 60 0.63 -11.71 -9.59
N LEU A 61 0.06 -12.83 -10.05
CA LEU A 61 -1.26 -12.83 -10.68
C LEU A 61 -2.33 -13.05 -9.61
N ASP A 62 -3.24 -12.10 -9.48
CA ASP A 62 -4.44 -12.29 -8.68
C ASP A 62 -5.39 -13.30 -9.33
N ASP A 63 -6.32 -13.83 -8.56
CA ASP A 63 -7.31 -14.83 -8.99
C ASP A 63 -8.73 -14.35 -8.65
N ASN A 64 -9.74 -15.12 -9.08
CA ASN A 64 -11.15 -14.81 -8.84
C ASN A 64 -11.75 -15.56 -7.62
N ILE A 65 -10.92 -16.11 -6.75
CA ILE A 65 -11.40 -16.85 -5.57
C ILE A 65 -12.14 -15.90 -4.62
N ASN A 66 -11.58 -14.67 -4.48
CA ASN A 66 -12.16 -13.62 -3.67
C ASN A 66 -12.44 -12.38 -4.53
N HIS A 67 -13.50 -11.66 -4.24
CA HIS A 67 -13.75 -10.35 -4.88
C HIS A 67 -12.86 -9.29 -4.23
N THR A 68 -11.72 -8.98 -4.88
CA THR A 68 -10.68 -8.06 -4.39
C THR A 68 -10.36 -6.97 -5.43
N PRO A 69 -11.30 -6.03 -5.67
CA PRO A 69 -11.17 -5.05 -6.77
C PRO A 69 -9.99 -4.08 -6.61
N ASP A 70 -9.45 -3.95 -5.40
CA ASP A 70 -8.28 -3.09 -5.07
C ASP A 70 -6.96 -3.87 -4.97
N SER A 71 -6.90 -5.15 -5.38
CA SER A 71 -5.72 -6.01 -5.22
C SER A 71 -4.45 -5.46 -5.90
N VAL A 72 -4.61 -4.56 -6.87
CA VAL A 72 -3.50 -3.86 -7.55
C VAL A 72 -2.66 -2.98 -6.60
N PHE A 73 -3.13 -2.73 -5.36
CA PHE A 73 -2.46 -1.89 -4.36
C PHE A 73 -1.89 -2.70 -3.19
N PRO A 74 -0.91 -3.61 -3.41
CA PRO A 74 -0.37 -4.45 -2.34
C PRO A 74 0.32 -3.64 -1.24
N ASN A 75 0.80 -2.44 -1.55
CA ASN A 75 1.46 -1.55 -0.59
C ASN A 75 0.59 -1.16 0.61
N ASN A 76 -0.72 -1.40 0.55
CA ASN A 76 -1.63 -1.13 1.66
C ASN A 76 -1.63 -2.27 2.70
N TRP A 77 -1.41 -3.53 2.29
CA TRP A 77 -1.45 -4.64 3.21
C TRP A 77 -0.09 -5.31 3.47
N ILE A 78 0.94 -5.04 2.64
CA ILE A 78 2.29 -5.59 2.80
C ILE A 78 3.36 -4.52 2.59
N SER A 79 4.43 -4.57 3.37
CA SER A 79 5.68 -3.89 3.06
C SER A 79 6.87 -4.81 3.21
N LEU A 80 7.86 -4.64 2.32
CA LEU A 80 9.10 -5.41 2.28
C LEU A 80 10.24 -4.54 2.76
N HIS A 81 11.08 -5.09 3.63
CA HIS A 81 12.21 -4.38 4.23
C HIS A 81 13.53 -5.01 3.84
N GLN A 82 14.59 -4.21 3.78
CA GLN A 82 15.94 -4.67 3.40
C GLN A 82 16.51 -5.74 4.34
N SER A 83 16.04 -5.78 5.59
CA SER A 83 16.38 -6.82 6.57
C SER A 83 15.87 -8.21 6.19
N GLY A 84 14.98 -8.32 5.19
CA GLY A 84 14.21 -9.53 4.91
C GLY A 84 12.89 -9.62 5.68
N ASP A 85 12.60 -8.61 6.50
CA ASP A 85 11.33 -8.57 7.21
C ASP A 85 10.18 -8.21 6.27
N ILE A 86 9.07 -8.91 6.43
CA ILE A 86 7.78 -8.56 5.85
C ILE A 86 6.89 -8.01 6.95
N CYS A 87 6.21 -6.91 6.67
CA CYS A 87 5.19 -6.37 7.55
C CYS A 87 3.81 -6.52 6.91
N LEU A 88 2.85 -7.09 7.66
CA LEU A 88 1.44 -7.20 7.27
C LEU A 88 0.61 -6.19 8.05
N PHE A 89 -0.28 -5.49 7.34
CA PHE A 89 -1.03 -4.38 7.90
C PHE A 89 -2.53 -4.65 7.98
N PRO A 90 -3.20 -4.11 9.02
CA PRO A 90 -4.64 -4.19 9.19
C PRO A 90 -5.36 -3.27 8.20
N MET A 91 -6.36 -3.82 7.50
CA MET A 91 -7.16 -3.16 6.48
C MET A 91 -8.55 -2.83 7.01
N LEU A 92 -9.03 -1.59 6.74
CA LEU A 92 -10.37 -1.13 7.11
C LEU A 92 -11.44 -1.92 6.34
N ALA A 93 -11.36 -1.93 5.01
CA ALA A 93 -12.28 -2.64 4.14
C ALA A 93 -12.08 -4.15 4.27
N ARG A 94 -13.20 -4.89 4.48
CA ARG A 94 -13.13 -6.33 4.74
C ARG A 94 -12.69 -7.12 3.52
N ASN A 95 -13.17 -6.75 2.34
CA ASN A 95 -12.77 -7.40 1.09
C ASN A 95 -11.26 -7.25 0.83
N ARG A 96 -10.64 -6.15 1.24
CA ARG A 96 -9.19 -5.93 1.11
C ARG A 96 -8.34 -6.81 2.04
N ARG A 97 -8.92 -7.32 3.13
CA ARG A 97 -8.25 -8.30 4.00
C ARG A 97 -7.98 -9.61 3.28
N LEU A 98 -8.81 -9.94 2.27
CA LEU A 98 -8.69 -11.13 1.44
C LEU A 98 -7.56 -11.01 0.39
N GLU A 99 -6.97 -9.84 0.23
CA GLU A 99 -5.79 -9.61 -0.62
C GLU A 99 -4.50 -10.21 -0.02
N ARG A 100 -4.47 -10.48 1.30
CA ARG A 100 -3.32 -11.09 2.01
C ARG A 100 -3.25 -12.59 1.74
N LYS A 101 -2.73 -12.96 0.56
CA LYS A 101 -2.58 -14.35 0.12
C LYS A 101 -1.23 -14.91 0.54
N SER A 102 -1.21 -16.09 1.16
CA SER A 102 0.02 -16.79 1.57
C SER A 102 0.94 -17.12 0.39
N GLU A 103 0.35 -17.33 -0.79
CA GLU A 103 1.06 -17.63 -2.04
C GLU A 103 2.01 -16.51 -2.47
N VAL A 104 1.73 -15.27 -2.07
CA VAL A 104 2.63 -14.13 -2.30
C VAL A 104 3.99 -14.34 -1.61
N PHE A 105 4.02 -14.97 -0.43
CA PHE A 105 5.29 -15.23 0.29
C PHE A 105 6.12 -16.28 -0.44
N SER A 106 5.51 -17.35 -0.91
CA SER A 106 6.18 -18.37 -1.74
C SER A 106 6.70 -17.75 -3.03
N PHE A 107 5.88 -16.92 -3.68
CA PHE A 107 6.27 -16.18 -4.89
C PHE A 107 7.48 -15.25 -4.64
N LEU A 108 7.49 -14.51 -3.53
CA LEU A 108 8.61 -13.64 -3.17
C LEU A 108 9.92 -14.44 -2.97
N ASN A 109 9.84 -15.56 -2.24
CA ASN A 109 11.00 -16.44 -2.04
C ASN A 109 11.55 -16.99 -3.36
N LEU A 110 10.68 -17.45 -4.27
CA LEU A 110 11.07 -17.95 -5.60
C LEU A 110 11.71 -16.86 -6.46
N ASN A 111 11.37 -15.60 -6.22
CA ASN A 111 11.92 -14.44 -6.93
C ASN A 111 13.11 -13.79 -6.19
N GLY A 112 13.70 -14.48 -5.23
CA GLY A 112 14.95 -14.07 -4.59
C GLY A 112 14.82 -13.12 -3.41
N PHE A 113 13.60 -12.84 -2.93
CA PHE A 113 13.40 -12.12 -1.67
C PHE A 113 13.44 -13.12 -0.52
N LYS A 114 14.53 -13.13 0.24
CA LYS A 114 14.66 -14.00 1.41
C LYS A 114 13.85 -13.44 2.56
N ILE A 115 12.81 -14.17 2.96
CA ILE A 115 11.97 -13.79 4.10
C ILE A 115 12.66 -14.26 5.38
N GLU A 116 13.02 -13.30 6.24
CA GLU A 116 13.63 -13.59 7.56
C GLU A 116 12.55 -13.62 8.65
N ASN A 117 11.66 -12.62 8.70
CA ASN A 117 10.58 -12.55 9.67
C ASN A 117 9.30 -12.01 9.02
N ILE A 118 8.16 -12.40 9.58
CA ILE A 118 6.86 -11.82 9.27
C ILE A 118 6.34 -11.13 10.53
N ILE A 119 6.20 -9.80 10.45
CA ILE A 119 5.66 -8.96 11.53
C ILE A 119 4.21 -8.66 11.14
N ASP A 120 3.29 -9.27 11.85
CA ASP A 120 1.86 -9.21 11.51
C ASP A 120 1.11 -8.30 12.47
N TYR A 121 0.63 -7.15 11.96
CA TYR A 121 -0.25 -6.22 12.69
C TYR A 121 -1.73 -6.44 12.33
N SER A 122 -2.06 -7.39 11.46
CA SER A 122 -3.43 -7.57 10.98
C SER A 122 -4.42 -7.97 12.10
N TYR A 123 -3.93 -8.53 13.20
CA TYR A 123 -4.76 -8.87 14.37
C TYR A 123 -5.47 -7.65 14.99
N HIS A 124 -4.96 -6.42 14.79
CA HIS A 124 -5.62 -5.19 15.22
C HIS A 124 -6.96 -4.92 14.52
N GLU A 125 -7.26 -5.64 13.43
CA GLU A 125 -8.58 -5.59 12.79
C GLU A 125 -9.71 -6.01 13.74
N LEU A 126 -9.42 -6.88 14.71
CA LEU A 126 -10.36 -7.31 15.75
C LEU A 126 -10.76 -6.16 16.69
N GLU A 127 -9.87 -5.19 16.84
CA GLU A 127 -10.05 -4.00 17.69
C GLU A 127 -10.50 -2.78 16.87
N ASN A 128 -10.78 -2.93 15.57
CA ASN A 128 -11.06 -1.85 14.62
C ASN A 128 -9.96 -0.78 14.61
N ILE A 129 -8.70 -1.19 14.73
CA ILE A 129 -7.52 -0.36 14.61
C ILE A 129 -6.84 -0.66 13.28
N PHE A 130 -6.62 0.37 12.46
CA PHE A 130 -6.11 0.22 11.10
C PHE A 130 -4.87 1.05 10.85
N LEU A 131 -3.98 0.51 10.01
CA LEU A 131 -2.83 1.20 9.44
C LEU A 131 -2.55 0.55 8.09
N GLU A 132 -2.99 1.17 7.00
CA GLU A 132 -2.91 0.58 5.66
C GLU A 132 -1.55 0.83 5.01
N GLY A 133 -0.50 0.23 5.57
CA GLY A 133 0.85 0.14 5.03
C GLY A 133 1.41 1.47 4.50
N THR A 134 2.06 1.41 3.36
CA THR A 134 2.62 2.59 2.68
C THR A 134 1.59 3.36 1.83
N GLY A 135 0.31 3.08 1.99
CA GLY A 135 -0.78 3.98 1.67
C GLY A 135 -0.94 5.01 2.79
N SER A 136 -1.10 4.53 4.03
CA SER A 136 -1.26 5.36 5.24
C SER A 136 0.00 6.16 5.58
N MET A 137 1.19 5.67 5.24
CA MET A 137 2.45 6.31 5.63
C MET A 137 3.46 6.37 4.49
N ILE A 138 4.28 7.41 4.51
CA ILE A 138 5.43 7.57 3.62
C ILE A 138 6.71 7.37 4.42
N LEU A 139 7.61 6.51 3.94
CA LEU A 139 8.83 6.14 4.63
C LEU A 139 10.05 6.79 3.97
N ASP A 140 10.64 7.79 4.62
CA ASP A 140 11.99 8.23 4.31
C ASP A 140 12.98 7.23 4.90
N ARG A 141 13.30 6.22 4.12
CA ARG A 141 14.18 5.14 4.56
C ARG A 141 15.63 5.58 4.76
N LYS A 142 16.05 6.68 4.13
CA LYS A 142 17.39 7.25 4.24
C LYS A 142 17.58 7.95 5.59
N ASN A 143 16.64 8.81 5.93
CA ASN A 143 16.70 9.62 7.15
C ASN A 143 15.98 8.96 8.33
N LYS A 144 15.36 7.78 8.10
CA LYS A 144 14.59 7.04 9.12
C LYS A 144 13.42 7.85 9.69
N ILE A 145 12.71 8.58 8.85
CA ILE A 145 11.52 9.34 9.22
C ILE A 145 10.31 8.70 8.54
N ALA A 146 9.21 8.56 9.27
CA ALA A 146 7.93 8.12 8.74
C ALA A 146 6.88 9.23 8.90
N TYR A 147 6.17 9.53 7.82
CA TYR A 147 5.12 10.55 7.77
C TYR A 147 3.76 9.87 7.65
N CYS A 148 2.80 10.26 8.48
CA CYS A 148 1.47 9.66 8.47
C CYS A 148 0.38 10.71 8.67
N SER A 149 -0.49 10.88 7.68
CA SER A 149 -1.72 11.62 7.84
C SER A 149 -2.77 10.74 8.55
N LEU A 150 -3.21 11.18 9.72
CA LEU A 150 -4.15 10.44 10.55
C LEU A 150 -5.55 10.44 9.92
N SER A 151 -6.16 9.26 9.86
CA SER A 151 -7.48 9.04 9.27
C SER A 151 -8.13 7.79 9.89
N LYS A 152 -9.30 7.40 9.39
CA LYS A 152 -9.92 6.12 9.76
C LYS A 152 -9.05 4.91 9.38
N ARG A 153 -8.14 5.05 8.38
CA ARG A 153 -7.23 4.00 7.91
C ARG A 153 -5.82 4.13 8.45
N SER A 154 -5.59 5.09 9.38
CA SER A 154 -4.25 5.44 9.88
C SER A 154 -4.32 5.78 11.36
N ASN A 155 -4.25 4.75 12.21
CA ASN A 155 -4.29 4.91 13.67
C ASN A 155 -2.93 5.35 14.20
N GLN A 156 -2.89 6.41 15.02
CA GLN A 156 -1.67 6.99 15.55
C GLN A 156 -0.89 6.04 16.47
N LYS A 157 -1.57 5.28 17.33
CA LYS A 157 -0.88 4.37 18.25
C LYS A 157 -0.18 3.24 17.50
N LEU A 158 -0.86 2.65 16.52
CA LEU A 158 -0.28 1.60 15.70
C LEU A 158 0.84 2.13 14.80
N PHE A 159 0.69 3.35 14.25
CA PHE A 159 1.77 4.01 13.53
C PHE A 159 3.02 4.22 14.39
N ASN A 160 2.86 4.69 15.63
CA ASN A 160 3.97 4.85 16.56
C ASN A 160 4.61 3.50 16.92
N GLN A 161 3.82 2.43 17.07
CA GLN A 161 4.33 1.07 17.29
C GLN A 161 5.17 0.60 16.10
N PHE A 162 4.65 0.72 14.86
CA PHE A 162 5.42 0.42 13.66
C PHE A 162 6.74 1.20 13.61
N CYS A 163 6.71 2.51 13.89
CA CYS A 163 7.91 3.34 13.89
C CYS A 163 8.95 2.87 14.91
N LYS A 164 8.50 2.48 16.10
CA LYS A 164 9.37 1.91 17.14
C LYS A 164 10.02 0.60 16.67
N ASP A 165 9.22 -0.32 16.11
CA ASP A 165 9.68 -1.65 15.70
C ASP A 165 10.69 -1.57 14.53
N PHE A 166 10.46 -0.65 13.58
CA PHE A 166 11.31 -0.45 12.40
C PHE A 166 12.33 0.69 12.52
N LYS A 167 12.43 1.32 13.70
CA LYS A 167 13.37 2.42 14.03
C LYS A 167 13.23 3.60 13.08
N PHE A 168 11.99 4.09 12.94
CA PHE A 168 11.67 5.35 12.29
C PHE A 168 11.28 6.40 13.33
N ASP A 169 11.62 7.66 13.07
CA ASP A 169 11.09 8.80 13.80
C ASP A 169 9.70 9.15 13.26
N PRO A 170 8.64 9.12 14.08
CA PRO A 170 7.27 9.32 13.61
C PRO A 170 6.94 10.81 13.46
N ILE A 171 6.35 11.20 12.32
CA ILE A 171 5.70 12.49 12.11
C ILE A 171 4.24 12.23 11.75
N ALA A 172 3.37 12.36 12.74
CA ALA A 172 1.92 12.25 12.56
C ALA A 172 1.30 13.63 12.42
N PHE A 173 0.39 13.79 11.46
CA PHE A 173 -0.33 15.05 11.20
C PHE A 173 -1.75 14.75 10.72
N SER A 174 -2.57 15.78 10.60
CA SER A 174 -3.89 15.70 9.99
C SER A 174 -3.92 16.50 8.69
N SER A 175 -4.41 15.90 7.62
CA SER A 175 -4.60 16.55 6.33
C SER A 175 -6.04 16.48 5.87
N PHE A 176 -6.47 17.49 5.12
CA PHE A 176 -7.85 17.64 4.70
C PHE A 176 -7.93 18.10 3.25
N GLN A 177 -9.02 17.73 2.60
CA GLN A 177 -9.40 18.21 1.29
C GLN A 177 -10.84 18.75 1.32
N THR A 178 -11.20 19.53 0.32
CA THR A 178 -12.59 19.97 0.13
C THR A 178 -13.27 19.07 -0.88
N TYR A 179 -14.34 18.41 -0.46
CA TYR A 179 -15.19 17.59 -1.31
C TYR A 179 -16.66 17.99 -1.09
N ASN A 180 -17.38 18.35 -2.17
CA ASN A 180 -18.76 18.81 -2.11
C ASN A 180 -18.99 19.91 -1.05
N ASN A 181 -18.13 20.93 -1.05
CA ASN A 181 -18.12 22.06 -0.09
C ASN A 181 -17.95 21.65 1.39
N LYS A 182 -17.51 20.43 1.67
CA LYS A 182 -17.18 19.95 3.01
C LYS A 182 -15.70 19.67 3.13
N ARG A 183 -15.12 20.04 4.28
CA ARG A 183 -13.76 19.68 4.63
C ARG A 183 -13.73 18.25 5.16
N VAL A 184 -13.07 17.34 4.43
CA VAL A 184 -12.98 15.92 4.77
C VAL A 184 -11.52 15.49 4.92
N PRO A 185 -11.19 14.54 5.79
CA PRO A 185 -9.83 14.04 5.92
C PRO A 185 -9.34 13.38 4.62
N ILE A 186 -8.05 13.52 4.33
CA ILE A 186 -7.38 12.68 3.32
C ILE A 186 -7.12 11.32 3.97
N TYR A 187 -7.61 10.26 3.33
CA TYR A 187 -7.63 8.91 3.92
C TYR A 187 -6.25 8.24 3.93
N HIS A 188 -5.37 8.54 2.98
CA HIS A 188 -4.02 7.99 2.85
C HIS A 188 -2.99 9.09 2.59
N THR A 189 -1.81 8.96 3.18
CA THR A 189 -0.71 9.92 2.99
C THR A 189 -0.16 9.89 1.56
N ASN A 190 -0.13 8.72 0.91
CA ASN A 190 0.42 8.55 -0.44
C ASN A 190 -0.40 9.22 -1.55
N VAL A 191 -1.64 9.63 -1.30
CA VAL A 191 -2.42 10.39 -2.29
C VAL A 191 -2.01 11.86 -2.35
N MET A 192 -1.29 12.35 -1.33
CA MET A 192 -0.91 13.76 -1.24
C MET A 192 0.60 13.99 -1.26
N MET A 193 1.43 12.98 -0.96
CA MET A 193 2.88 13.17 -0.96
C MET A 193 3.65 11.91 -1.32
N CYS A 194 4.82 12.11 -1.88
CA CYS A 194 5.84 11.07 -1.99
C CYS A 194 7.24 11.66 -1.73
N ILE A 195 8.17 10.80 -1.31
CA ILE A 195 9.56 11.17 -1.03
C ILE A 195 10.48 10.38 -1.95
N ALA A 196 11.32 11.10 -2.69
CA ALA A 196 12.47 10.55 -3.41
C ALA A 196 13.77 10.86 -2.62
N VAL A 197 14.91 10.49 -3.20
CA VAL A 197 16.19 10.71 -2.49
C VAL A 197 16.55 12.19 -2.35
N ASP A 198 16.21 12.97 -3.37
CA ASP A 198 16.68 14.36 -3.50
C ASP A 198 15.53 15.38 -3.59
N TYR A 199 14.27 14.90 -3.56
CA TYR A 199 13.09 15.76 -3.62
C TYR A 199 11.87 15.14 -2.94
N VAL A 200 10.91 15.98 -2.62
CA VAL A 200 9.57 15.63 -2.10
C VAL A 200 8.54 16.26 -3.03
N ILE A 201 7.51 15.51 -3.34
CA ILE A 201 6.32 16.05 -4.01
C ILE A 201 5.19 16.05 -2.99
N ILE A 202 4.56 17.20 -2.82
CA ILE A 202 3.41 17.40 -1.92
C ILE A 202 2.36 18.19 -2.67
N CYS A 203 1.10 17.75 -2.62
CA CYS A 203 -0.06 18.46 -3.17
C CYS A 203 -0.68 19.40 -2.13
#